data_2382e2dadb8ef0902894ed3ddff8311b
#
_entry.id   2382e2dadb8ef0902894ed3ddff8311b
#
_cell.length_a   1.000
_cell.length_b   1.000
_cell.length_c   1.000
_cell.angle_alpha   90.00
_cell.angle_beta   90.00
_cell.angle_gamma   90.00
#
_symmetry.space_group_name_H-M   'P 1'
#
loop_
_entity.id
_entity.type
_entity.pdbx_description
1 polymer ?
#
loop_
_entity_poly.entity_id
_entity_poly.type
_entity_poly.pdbx_seq_one_letter_code
_entity_poly.pdbx_strand_id
1 'polypeptide(L)'
;MGNNTSKPSRKPQRRQHGRKAQSVQISGPSGGLQMIPTPQRDGSGRPLVHGSFEMNRDQLLIAFQYMAEYLHRQGVNLCIYVAGGAVNTIYLRSRHTTGDVDFFGANDKSRHLRDASKYAQQRSTCQLGANWFNNSMSLFLTRTIEQDLIAAARRQNAVLFSKPGLAVYAVPWEYALCGKTDRLTKSDRRPYDTSDAVAYLSQCIKGNRGRAIQAQQVEAWARKYNKAVSRSVLIEIDAAYKRSHGEHGIMF
;
A
#
# COMPACT_ATOMS: atom_id res chain seq x y z
N MET A 1 -74.73 -13.86 42.94
CA MET A 1 -74.31 -12.59 42.29
C MET A 1 -72.80 -12.54 42.34
N GLY A 2 -72.13 -12.93 41.28
CA GLY A 2 -70.69 -13.08 41.24
C GLY A 2 -70.03 -11.86 40.63
N ASN A 3 -69.01 -11.30 41.29
CA ASN A 3 -68.13 -10.25 40.77
C ASN A 3 -66.91 -10.88 40.15
N ASN A 4 -66.82 -10.82 38.81
CA ASN A 4 -65.65 -11.18 38.05
C ASN A 4 -64.79 -9.91 37.82
N THR A 5 -63.67 -9.81 38.51
CA THR A 5 -62.65 -8.78 38.25
C THR A 5 -61.56 -9.37 37.38
N SER A 6 -61.57 -8.98 36.11
CA SER A 6 -60.53 -9.31 35.11
C SER A 6 -59.24 -8.53 35.40
N LYS A 7 -58.14 -9.23 35.64
CA LYS A 7 -56.78 -8.66 35.69
C LYS A 7 -56.29 -8.36 34.28
N PRO A 8 -55.64 -7.23 34.01
CA PRO A 8 -55.01 -6.97 32.72
C PRO A 8 -53.68 -7.74 32.57
N SER A 9 -53.53 -8.48 31.48
CA SER A 9 -52.33 -9.21 31.12
C SER A 9 -51.22 -8.23 30.73
N ARG A 10 -50.12 -8.27 31.47
CA ARG A 10 -48.87 -7.57 31.11
C ARG A 10 -48.19 -8.32 29.95
N LYS A 11 -48.06 -7.66 28.78
CA LYS A 11 -47.19 -8.11 27.66
C LYS A 11 -45.73 -8.05 28.11
N PRO A 12 -44.91 -9.06 27.80
CA PRO A 12 -43.47 -9.00 28.11
C PRO A 12 -42.79 -8.00 27.19
N GLN A 13 -42.12 -6.99 27.76
CA GLN A 13 -41.22 -6.11 27.06
C GLN A 13 -40.01 -6.91 26.55
N ARG A 14 -39.90 -7.03 25.24
CA ARG A 14 -38.76 -7.63 24.53
C ARG A 14 -37.56 -6.69 24.67
N ARG A 15 -36.66 -6.94 25.63
CA ARG A 15 -35.38 -6.27 25.74
C ARG A 15 -34.58 -6.58 24.48
N GLN A 16 -34.47 -5.61 23.59
CA GLN A 16 -33.49 -5.62 22.52
C GLN A 16 -32.09 -5.43 23.15
N HIS A 17 -31.40 -6.54 23.40
CA HIS A 17 -29.98 -6.51 23.67
C HIS A 17 -29.29 -6.22 22.34
N GLY A 18 -28.96 -4.97 22.08
CA GLY A 18 -28.03 -4.58 21.03
C GLY A 18 -26.70 -5.25 21.31
N ARG A 19 -26.40 -6.36 20.62
CA ARG A 19 -25.06 -6.95 20.59
C ARG A 19 -24.15 -5.94 19.91
N LYS A 20 -23.31 -5.25 20.69
CA LYS A 20 -22.16 -4.51 20.14
C LYS A 20 -21.33 -5.53 19.37
N ALA A 21 -21.15 -5.31 18.08
CA ALA A 21 -20.23 -6.10 17.26
C ALA A 21 -18.85 -6.03 17.91
N GLN A 22 -18.36 -7.15 18.43
CA GLN A 22 -16.99 -7.25 18.93
C GLN A 22 -16.07 -7.44 17.74
N SER A 23 -15.16 -6.50 17.52
CA SER A 23 -14.09 -6.66 16.54
C SER A 23 -13.11 -7.71 17.05
N VAL A 24 -12.92 -8.77 16.27
CA VAL A 24 -11.88 -9.78 16.56
C VAL A 24 -10.57 -9.28 15.97
N GLN A 25 -9.58 -9.07 16.82
CA GLN A 25 -8.21 -8.79 16.39
C GLN A 25 -7.48 -10.11 16.14
N ILE A 26 -6.98 -10.28 14.92
CA ILE A 26 -6.12 -11.41 14.58
C ILE A 26 -4.67 -10.97 14.87
N SER A 27 -4.11 -11.43 15.97
CA SER A 27 -2.68 -11.35 16.25
C SER A 27 -2.00 -12.58 15.64
N GLY A 28 -1.03 -12.37 14.77
CA GLY A 28 -0.19 -13.45 14.24
C GLY A 28 0.70 -14.05 15.34
N PRO A 29 1.30 -15.22 15.10
CA PRO A 29 2.17 -15.89 16.07
C PRO A 29 3.37 -15.00 16.43
N SER A 30 3.81 -15.10 17.68
CA SER A 30 4.95 -14.36 18.25
C SER A 30 6.21 -14.57 17.39
N GLY A 31 6.68 -13.50 16.72
CA GLY A 31 7.85 -13.54 15.82
C GLY A 31 7.53 -13.53 14.33
N GLY A 32 6.26 -13.60 13.91
CA GLY A 32 5.83 -13.50 12.50
C GLY A 32 5.54 -12.07 12.03
N LEU A 33 5.25 -11.93 10.73
CA LEU A 33 4.84 -10.69 10.11
C LEU A 33 3.57 -10.14 10.79
N GLN A 34 3.68 -8.96 11.40
CA GLN A 34 2.53 -8.25 11.94
C GLN A 34 1.94 -7.31 10.89
N MET A 35 0.66 -7.48 10.60
CA MET A 35 -0.03 -6.62 9.64
C MET A 35 -0.28 -5.22 10.21
N ILE A 36 -0.10 -4.22 9.37
CA ILE A 36 -0.38 -2.81 9.62
C ILE A 36 -1.34 -2.33 8.53
N PRO A 37 -2.51 -1.80 8.87
CA PRO A 37 -3.13 -1.89 10.20
C PRO A 37 -3.47 -3.35 10.56
N THR A 38 -3.65 -3.63 11.84
CA THR A 38 -4.11 -4.96 12.27
C THR A 38 -5.46 -5.26 11.60
N PRO A 39 -5.59 -6.38 10.88
CA PRO A 39 -6.85 -6.75 10.23
C PRO A 39 -7.99 -6.82 11.24
N GLN A 40 -9.09 -6.18 10.91
CA GLN A 40 -10.31 -6.21 11.72
C GLN A 40 -11.40 -6.98 10.99
N ARG A 41 -12.21 -7.71 11.75
CA ARG A 41 -13.36 -8.45 11.23
C ARG A 41 -14.61 -8.07 12.05
N ASP A 42 -15.77 -8.10 11.40
CA ASP A 42 -17.05 -7.96 12.08
C ASP A 42 -17.41 -9.22 12.89
N GLY A 43 -18.54 -9.18 13.59
CA GLY A 43 -19.02 -10.31 14.39
C GLY A 43 -19.36 -11.57 13.58
N SER A 44 -19.43 -11.49 12.24
CA SER A 44 -19.63 -12.62 11.32
C SER A 44 -18.31 -13.13 10.72
N GLY A 45 -17.18 -12.54 11.10
CA GLY A 45 -15.85 -12.91 10.60
C GLY A 45 -15.46 -12.29 9.26
N ARG A 46 -16.27 -11.37 8.68
CA ARG A 46 -15.97 -10.68 7.42
C ARG A 46 -14.99 -9.54 7.67
N PRO A 47 -14.03 -9.29 6.74
CA PRO A 47 -13.15 -8.14 6.86
C PRO A 47 -13.95 -6.83 6.93
N LEU A 48 -13.58 -5.95 7.86
CA LEU A 48 -14.10 -4.58 7.88
C LEU A 48 -13.48 -3.78 6.75
N VAL A 49 -14.33 -3.21 5.89
CA VAL A 49 -13.91 -2.30 4.83
C VAL A 49 -13.93 -0.88 5.38
N HIS A 50 -12.79 -0.23 5.35
CA HIS A 50 -12.66 1.18 5.77
C HIS A 50 -12.64 2.09 4.54
N GLY A 51 -13.24 3.27 4.65
CA GLY A 51 -13.14 4.30 3.61
C GLY A 51 -11.68 4.72 3.40
N SER A 52 -11.29 4.89 2.14
CA SER A 52 -10.03 5.50 1.76
C SER A 52 -10.24 7.00 1.49
N PHE A 53 -9.26 7.82 1.88
CA PHE A 53 -9.23 9.25 1.61
C PHE A 53 -8.02 9.53 0.74
N GLU A 54 -8.23 10.28 -0.34
CA GLU A 54 -7.16 10.65 -1.26
C GLU A 54 -6.23 11.67 -0.60
N MET A 55 -4.93 11.38 -0.62
CA MET A 55 -3.87 12.22 -0.07
C MET A 55 -2.98 12.75 -1.19
N ASN A 56 -2.74 14.03 -1.21
CA ASN A 56 -1.75 14.63 -2.09
C ASN A 56 -0.33 14.50 -1.52
N ARG A 57 0.66 14.95 -2.30
CA ARG A 57 2.07 14.88 -1.92
C ARG A 57 2.38 15.51 -0.57
N ASP A 58 1.87 16.70 -0.31
CA ASP A 58 2.21 17.46 0.89
C ASP A 58 1.58 16.82 2.13
N GLN A 59 0.36 16.31 2.01
CA GLN A 59 -0.32 15.54 3.07
C GLN A 59 0.45 14.26 3.42
N LEU A 60 0.95 13.54 2.42
CA LEU A 60 1.79 12.35 2.63
C LEU A 60 3.11 12.70 3.34
N LEU A 61 3.78 13.77 2.92
CA LEU A 61 5.03 14.21 3.53
C LEU A 61 4.84 14.69 4.97
N ILE A 62 3.73 15.38 5.27
CA ILE A 62 3.35 15.78 6.63
C ILE A 62 3.07 14.53 7.49
N ALA A 63 2.35 13.55 6.96
CA ALA A 63 2.10 12.29 7.67
C ALA A 63 3.41 11.54 7.98
N PHE A 64 4.34 11.44 7.02
CA PHE A 64 5.66 10.87 7.27
C PHE A 64 6.48 11.68 8.29
N GLN A 65 6.33 13.00 8.31
CA GLN A 65 6.99 13.83 9.32
C GLN A 65 6.50 13.49 10.72
N TYR A 66 5.19 13.37 10.94
CA TYR A 66 4.66 12.96 12.24
C TYR A 66 5.10 11.55 12.64
N MET A 67 5.16 10.62 11.67
CA MET A 67 5.72 9.29 11.95
C MET A 67 7.19 9.37 12.38
N ALA A 68 8.00 10.15 11.67
CA ALA A 68 9.42 10.34 11.97
C ALA A 68 9.62 10.96 13.37
N GLU A 69 8.85 11.98 13.72
CA GLU A 69 8.87 12.61 15.06
C GLU A 69 8.55 11.60 16.16
N TYR A 70 7.51 10.79 15.97
CA TYR A 70 7.16 9.75 16.93
C TYR A 70 8.30 8.75 17.11
N LEU A 71 8.82 8.19 16.02
CA LEU A 71 9.89 7.19 16.03
C LEU A 71 11.17 7.74 16.64
N HIS A 72 11.54 8.96 16.28
CA HIS A 72 12.72 9.63 16.84
C HIS A 72 12.62 9.81 18.36
N ARG A 73 11.45 10.23 18.89
CA ARG A 73 11.19 10.32 20.34
C ARG A 73 11.29 8.97 21.05
N GLN A 74 11.02 7.86 20.33
CA GLN A 74 11.18 6.50 20.86
C GLN A 74 12.64 5.98 20.74
N GLY A 75 13.58 6.79 20.24
CA GLY A 75 14.96 6.37 19.98
C GLY A 75 15.09 5.37 18.83
N VAL A 76 14.13 5.31 17.92
CA VAL A 76 14.06 4.31 16.85
C VAL A 76 14.26 4.99 15.50
N ASN A 77 15.16 4.43 14.67
CA ASN A 77 15.39 4.84 13.28
C ASN A 77 15.06 3.67 12.35
N LEU A 78 14.11 3.87 11.43
CA LEU A 78 13.61 2.83 10.54
C LEU A 78 13.76 3.22 9.07
N CYS A 79 13.95 2.20 8.23
CA CYS A 79 13.87 2.33 6.78
C CYS A 79 12.70 1.46 6.29
N ILE A 80 11.84 2.03 5.45
CA ILE A 80 10.76 1.33 4.76
C ILE A 80 10.87 1.53 3.25
N TYR A 81 10.28 0.61 2.50
CA TYR A 81 10.32 0.58 1.04
C TYR A 81 8.90 0.60 0.51
N VAL A 82 8.58 1.62 -0.26
CA VAL A 82 7.22 1.97 -0.67
C VAL A 82 7.03 1.72 -2.16
N ALA A 83 5.88 1.17 -2.52
CA ALA A 83 5.44 0.95 -3.89
C ALA A 83 4.16 1.74 -4.21
N GLY A 84 3.73 1.66 -5.46
CA GLY A 84 2.42 2.11 -5.90
C GLY A 84 2.20 3.61 -5.88
N GLY A 85 0.99 4.00 -5.49
CA GLY A 85 0.51 5.37 -5.61
C GLY A 85 1.35 6.41 -4.89
N ALA A 86 1.88 6.10 -3.71
CA ALA A 86 2.70 7.04 -2.94
C ALA A 86 4.00 7.40 -3.66
N VAL A 87 4.65 6.44 -4.36
CA VAL A 87 5.83 6.72 -5.19
C VAL A 87 5.48 7.62 -6.35
N ASN A 88 4.36 7.35 -7.03
CA ASN A 88 3.87 8.13 -8.16
C ASN A 88 3.46 9.55 -7.75
N THR A 89 2.93 9.72 -6.53
CA THR A 89 2.51 11.03 -6.01
C THR A 89 3.69 11.85 -5.48
N ILE A 90 4.59 11.23 -4.70
CA ILE A 90 5.67 11.96 -4.01
C ILE A 90 6.88 12.18 -4.92
N TYR A 91 7.37 11.13 -5.56
CA TYR A 91 8.65 11.12 -6.26
C TYR A 91 8.50 11.36 -7.77
N LEU A 92 7.68 10.56 -8.45
CA LEU A 92 7.52 10.64 -9.91
C LEU A 92 6.61 11.78 -10.34
N ARG A 93 5.69 12.22 -9.47
CA ARG A 93 4.68 13.25 -9.75
C ARG A 93 3.80 12.94 -10.97
N SER A 94 3.65 11.66 -11.25
CA SER A 94 2.77 11.15 -12.32
C SER A 94 1.31 11.02 -11.88
N ARG A 95 1.04 11.21 -10.57
CA ARG A 95 -0.30 11.26 -9.96
C ARG A 95 -0.41 12.43 -9.00
N HIS A 96 -1.62 13.00 -8.89
CA HIS A 96 -1.90 14.07 -7.93
C HIS A 96 -2.13 13.53 -6.52
N THR A 97 -2.79 12.38 -6.39
CA THR A 97 -3.21 11.82 -5.10
C THR A 97 -3.07 10.31 -5.07
N THR A 98 -3.12 9.75 -3.86
CA THR A 98 -3.25 8.30 -3.60
C THR A 98 -4.03 8.07 -2.31
N GLY A 99 -4.77 6.97 -2.23
CA GLY A 99 -5.54 6.60 -1.04
C GLY A 99 -4.72 5.89 0.04
N ASP A 100 -3.51 5.43 -0.28
CA ASP A 100 -2.70 4.60 0.62
C ASP A 100 -1.20 4.68 0.35
N VAL A 101 -0.44 4.15 1.32
CA VAL A 101 0.99 3.90 1.26
C VAL A 101 1.23 2.41 1.49
N ASP A 102 1.48 1.68 0.41
CA ASP A 102 1.88 0.28 0.46
C ASP A 102 3.39 0.18 0.71
N PHE A 103 3.78 -0.51 1.80
CA PHE A 103 5.20 -0.63 2.15
C PHE A 103 5.58 -2.05 2.59
N PHE A 104 6.89 -2.32 2.64
CA PHE A 104 7.51 -3.45 3.33
C PHE A 104 8.82 -3.01 4.01
N GLY A 105 9.39 -3.93 4.77
CA GLY A 105 10.60 -3.71 5.57
C GLY A 105 10.31 -3.35 7.03
N ALA A 106 11.34 -3.40 7.86
CA ALA A 106 11.25 -3.17 9.31
C ALA A 106 10.20 -4.06 10.02
N ASN A 107 10.07 -5.33 9.59
CA ASN A 107 9.05 -6.26 10.09
C ASN A 107 9.20 -6.53 11.59
N ASP A 108 10.43 -6.54 12.12
CA ASP A 108 10.74 -6.68 13.55
C ASP A 108 10.32 -5.45 14.38
N LYS A 109 10.03 -4.33 13.75
CA LYS A 109 9.60 -3.07 14.35
C LYS A 109 8.16 -2.67 13.99
N SER A 110 7.35 -3.63 13.55
CA SER A 110 5.96 -3.39 13.11
C SER A 110 5.12 -2.66 14.16
N ARG A 111 5.34 -2.92 15.46
CA ARG A 111 4.66 -2.20 16.54
C ARG A 111 4.95 -0.70 16.50
N HIS A 112 6.21 -0.32 16.37
CA HIS A 112 6.61 1.11 16.30
C HIS A 112 6.03 1.79 15.06
N LEU A 113 6.04 1.11 13.90
CA LEU A 113 5.43 1.65 12.68
C LEU A 113 3.92 1.84 12.80
N ARG A 114 3.22 0.87 13.41
CA ARG A 114 1.78 0.97 13.67
C ARG A 114 1.46 2.12 14.60
N ASP A 115 2.20 2.26 15.69
CA ASP A 115 1.97 3.33 16.67
C ASP A 115 2.31 4.71 16.05
N ALA A 116 3.38 4.80 15.23
CA ALA A 116 3.72 5.99 14.46
C ALA A 116 2.64 6.36 13.44
N SER A 117 2.07 5.38 12.73
CA SER A 117 0.97 5.64 11.77
C SER A 117 -0.29 6.16 12.45
N LYS A 118 -0.63 5.64 13.64
CA LYS A 118 -1.73 6.16 14.46
C LYS A 118 -1.46 7.57 14.96
N TYR A 119 -0.23 7.84 15.40
CA TYR A 119 0.18 9.20 15.81
C TYR A 119 0.02 10.19 14.66
N ALA A 120 0.43 9.81 13.44
CA ALA A 120 0.22 10.63 12.25
C ALA A 120 -1.27 10.88 11.97
N GLN A 121 -2.14 9.86 12.09
CA GLN A 121 -3.60 10.02 11.93
C GLN A 121 -4.20 11.03 12.91
N GLN A 122 -3.74 11.00 14.17
CA GLN A 122 -4.25 11.89 15.22
C GLN A 122 -3.77 13.33 15.06
N ARG A 123 -2.62 13.55 14.43
CA ARG A 123 -1.98 14.87 14.29
C ARG A 123 -2.22 15.55 12.96
N SER A 124 -2.52 14.77 11.92
CA SER A 124 -2.76 15.31 10.59
C SER A 124 -4.04 16.15 10.56
N THR A 125 -3.97 17.31 9.94
CA THR A 125 -5.14 18.16 9.70
C THR A 125 -6.03 17.63 8.58
N CYS A 126 -5.49 16.78 7.70
CA CYS A 126 -6.25 16.04 6.69
C CYS A 126 -6.68 14.68 7.24
N GLN A 127 -7.80 14.18 6.74
CA GLN A 127 -8.30 12.87 7.12
C GLN A 127 -7.46 11.77 6.45
N LEU A 128 -6.76 10.98 7.26
CA LEU A 128 -6.07 9.77 6.83
C LEU A 128 -6.99 8.56 7.06
N GLY A 129 -7.20 7.73 6.05
CA GLY A 129 -8.00 6.52 6.17
C GLY A 129 -7.40 5.52 7.19
N ALA A 130 -8.20 4.60 7.71
CA ALA A 130 -7.71 3.59 8.65
C ALA A 130 -6.61 2.69 8.04
N ASN A 131 -6.62 2.51 6.72
CA ASN A 131 -5.66 1.71 5.97
C ASN A 131 -4.66 2.56 5.16
N TRP A 132 -4.54 3.87 5.47
CA TRP A 132 -3.68 4.77 4.71
C TRP A 132 -2.21 4.31 4.64
N PHE A 133 -1.75 3.59 5.63
CA PHE A 133 -0.39 3.07 5.75
C PHE A 133 -0.46 1.57 6.03
N ASN A 134 -0.08 0.74 5.06
CA ASN A 134 -0.26 -0.69 5.14
C ASN A 134 0.93 -1.48 4.58
N ASN A 135 1.18 -2.64 5.18
CA ASN A 135 2.25 -3.56 4.77
C ASN A 135 1.69 -4.82 4.07
N SER A 136 0.53 -4.74 3.45
CA SER A 136 -0.14 -5.87 2.80
C SER A 136 0.72 -6.55 1.74
N MET A 137 1.59 -5.77 1.05
CA MET A 137 2.51 -6.33 0.06
C MET A 137 3.52 -7.32 0.64
N SER A 138 3.84 -7.22 1.93
CA SER A 138 4.75 -8.18 2.60
C SER A 138 4.21 -9.61 2.62
N LEU A 139 2.89 -9.82 2.48
CA LEU A 139 2.28 -11.15 2.37
C LEU A 139 2.69 -11.89 1.09
N PHE A 140 3.10 -11.17 0.07
CA PHE A 140 3.45 -11.70 -1.25
C PHE A 140 4.96 -11.76 -1.48
N LEU A 141 5.78 -11.42 -0.48
CA LEU A 141 7.23 -11.42 -0.56
C LEU A 141 7.80 -12.61 0.21
N THR A 142 8.59 -13.44 -0.46
CA THR A 142 9.47 -14.37 0.26
C THR A 142 10.60 -13.58 0.90
N ARG A 143 11.22 -14.13 1.96
CA ARG A 143 12.35 -13.49 2.64
C ARG A 143 13.50 -13.14 1.68
N THR A 144 13.80 -14.02 0.74
CA THR A 144 14.86 -13.81 -0.26
C THR A 144 14.52 -12.65 -1.18
N ILE A 145 13.28 -12.61 -1.73
CA ILE A 145 12.84 -11.51 -2.60
C ILE A 145 12.84 -10.19 -1.82
N GLU A 146 12.37 -10.17 -0.57
CA GLU A 146 12.38 -8.96 0.25
C GLU A 146 13.80 -8.42 0.45
N GLN A 147 14.76 -9.27 0.78
CA GLN A 147 16.18 -8.88 0.94
C GLN A 147 16.78 -8.34 -0.36
N ASP A 148 16.52 -8.99 -1.49
CA ASP A 148 16.96 -8.53 -2.82
C ASP A 148 16.39 -7.14 -3.16
N LEU A 149 15.09 -6.94 -2.89
CA LEU A 149 14.41 -5.66 -3.13
C LEU A 149 14.99 -4.56 -2.24
N ILE A 150 15.25 -4.83 -0.97
CA ILE A 150 15.88 -3.89 -0.03
C ILE A 150 17.26 -3.48 -0.56
N ALA A 151 18.09 -4.45 -0.94
CA ALA A 151 19.43 -4.19 -1.47
C ALA A 151 19.37 -3.38 -2.77
N ALA A 152 18.46 -3.72 -3.68
CA ALA A 152 18.28 -3.00 -4.95
C ALA A 152 17.72 -1.58 -4.75
N ALA A 153 16.73 -1.39 -3.87
CA ALA A 153 16.18 -0.08 -3.55
C ALA A 153 17.23 0.86 -2.93
N ARG A 154 18.09 0.33 -2.07
CA ARG A 154 19.20 1.10 -1.49
C ARG A 154 20.22 1.52 -2.56
N ARG A 155 20.57 0.63 -3.50
CA ARG A 155 21.46 0.99 -4.64
C ARG A 155 20.80 2.02 -5.56
N GLN A 156 19.49 1.89 -5.82
CA GLN A 156 18.71 2.84 -6.61
C GLN A 156 18.67 4.23 -5.97
N ASN A 157 18.64 4.29 -4.64
CA ASN A 157 18.66 5.49 -3.81
C ASN A 157 17.57 6.53 -4.16
N ALA A 158 16.39 6.06 -4.55
CA ALA A 158 15.23 6.92 -4.78
C ALA A 158 14.52 7.20 -3.44
N VAL A 159 14.89 8.31 -2.80
CA VAL A 159 14.42 8.70 -1.47
C VAL A 159 13.14 9.55 -1.59
N LEU A 160 12.03 9.09 -1.01
CA LEU A 160 10.78 9.83 -0.93
C LEU A 160 10.76 10.80 0.25
N PHE A 161 11.34 10.36 1.37
CA PHE A 161 11.39 11.12 2.61
C PHE A 161 12.55 10.62 3.47
N SER A 162 13.23 11.55 4.18
CA SER A 162 14.29 11.20 5.13
C SER A 162 14.37 12.26 6.22
N LYS A 163 14.10 11.85 7.45
CA LYS A 163 14.30 12.62 8.68
C LYS A 163 14.73 11.68 9.82
N PRO A 164 15.31 12.17 10.91
CA PRO A 164 15.56 11.35 12.10
C PRO A 164 14.29 10.57 12.48
N GLY A 165 14.44 9.27 12.68
CA GLY A 165 13.35 8.33 12.95
C GLY A 165 12.84 7.56 11.73
N LEU A 166 12.79 8.16 10.54
CA LEU A 166 12.20 7.48 9.36
C LEU A 166 12.89 7.85 8.05
N ALA A 167 13.30 6.85 7.31
CA ALA A 167 13.68 6.95 5.90
C ALA A 167 12.73 6.12 5.03
N VAL A 168 12.26 6.69 3.94
CA VAL A 168 11.30 6.09 3.00
C VAL A 168 11.91 6.06 1.60
N TYR A 169 12.10 4.87 1.06
CA TYR A 169 12.66 4.64 -0.26
C TYR A 169 11.60 4.10 -1.22
N ALA A 170 11.70 4.44 -2.50
CA ALA A 170 10.97 3.73 -3.53
C ALA A 170 11.51 2.29 -3.68
N VAL A 171 10.62 1.34 -3.95
CA VAL A 171 11.02 0.01 -4.42
C VAL A 171 11.77 0.12 -5.76
N PRO A 172 12.56 -0.90 -6.17
CA PRO A 172 13.22 -0.92 -7.48
C PRO A 172 12.22 -0.70 -8.63
N TRP A 173 12.62 0.09 -9.62
CA TRP A 173 11.73 0.48 -10.72
C TRP A 173 11.22 -0.71 -11.52
N GLU A 174 12.07 -1.72 -11.75
CA GLU A 174 11.69 -2.96 -12.41
C GLU A 174 10.62 -3.75 -11.61
N TYR A 175 10.70 -3.76 -10.28
CA TYR A 175 9.67 -4.36 -9.43
C TYR A 175 8.35 -3.61 -9.50
N ALA A 176 8.41 -2.27 -9.43
CA ALA A 176 7.24 -1.41 -9.54
C ALA A 176 6.56 -1.55 -10.90
N LEU A 177 7.33 -1.59 -12.01
CA LEU A 177 6.83 -1.84 -13.35
C LEU A 177 6.14 -3.20 -13.45
N CYS A 178 6.77 -4.28 -12.96
CA CYS A 178 6.19 -5.62 -12.94
C CYS A 178 4.90 -5.69 -12.11
N GLY A 179 4.80 -4.93 -11.01
CA GLY A 179 3.55 -4.80 -10.26
C GLY A 179 2.43 -4.18 -11.07
N LYS A 180 2.73 -3.23 -11.95
CA LYS A 180 1.75 -2.62 -12.86
C LYS A 180 1.40 -3.51 -14.05
N THR A 181 2.38 -4.24 -14.62
CA THR A 181 2.06 -5.24 -15.67
C THR A 181 1.11 -6.31 -15.12
N ASP A 182 1.38 -6.83 -13.92
CA ASP A 182 0.50 -7.81 -13.25
C ASP A 182 -0.92 -7.26 -13.02
N ARG A 183 -1.05 -6.00 -12.60
CA ARG A 183 -2.36 -5.36 -12.44
C ARG A 183 -3.09 -5.22 -13.77
N LEU A 184 -2.40 -4.82 -14.82
CA LEU A 184 -2.96 -4.62 -16.15
C LEU A 184 -3.42 -5.92 -16.84
N THR A 185 -2.95 -7.11 -16.40
CA THR A 185 -3.47 -8.39 -16.87
C THR A 185 -4.81 -8.76 -16.22
N LYS A 186 -5.27 -8.05 -15.20
CA LYS A 186 -6.49 -8.36 -14.43
C LYS A 186 -7.67 -7.53 -14.91
N SER A 187 -8.89 -8.02 -14.63
CA SER A 187 -10.13 -7.33 -15.00
C SER A 187 -10.44 -6.11 -14.14
N ASP A 188 -9.87 -6.02 -12.92
CA ASP A 188 -10.07 -4.94 -11.95
C ASP A 188 -9.01 -3.83 -12.04
N ARG A 189 -8.39 -3.67 -13.22
CA ARG A 189 -7.40 -2.63 -13.49
C ARG A 189 -7.99 -1.23 -13.31
N ARG A 190 -7.17 -0.31 -12.83
CA ARG A 190 -7.57 1.06 -12.51
C ARG A 190 -7.19 2.02 -13.65
N PRO A 191 -7.91 3.16 -13.83
CA PRO A 191 -7.64 4.09 -14.94
C PRO A 191 -6.21 4.61 -15.03
N TYR A 192 -5.50 4.66 -13.92
CA TYR A 192 -4.14 5.17 -13.82
C TYR A 192 -3.04 4.09 -13.89
N ASP A 193 -3.38 2.80 -13.99
CA ASP A 193 -2.35 1.75 -13.97
C ASP A 193 -1.41 1.81 -15.17
N THR A 194 -1.92 2.17 -16.36
CA THR A 194 -1.09 2.35 -17.57
C THR A 194 -0.17 3.56 -17.44
N SER A 195 -0.65 4.72 -16.96
CA SER A 195 0.20 5.90 -16.75
C SER A 195 1.26 5.69 -15.67
N ASP A 196 0.92 4.98 -14.60
CA ASP A 196 1.87 4.56 -13.57
C ASP A 196 2.95 3.64 -14.16
N ALA A 197 2.59 2.67 -15.02
CA ALA A 197 3.53 1.79 -15.68
C ALA A 197 4.49 2.55 -16.60
N VAL A 198 3.98 3.53 -17.36
CA VAL A 198 4.78 4.42 -18.21
C VAL A 198 5.81 5.20 -17.37
N ALA A 199 5.40 5.73 -16.21
CA ALA A 199 6.30 6.46 -15.33
C ALA A 199 7.42 5.56 -14.79
N TYR A 200 7.12 4.31 -14.41
CA TYR A 200 8.14 3.35 -13.99
C TYR A 200 9.04 2.89 -15.15
N LEU A 201 8.47 2.65 -16.35
CA LEU A 201 9.23 2.33 -17.55
C LEU A 201 10.24 3.45 -17.88
N SER A 202 9.82 4.70 -17.77
CA SER A 202 10.72 5.86 -17.96
C SER A 202 11.91 5.83 -17.00
N GLN A 203 11.71 5.43 -15.74
CA GLN A 203 12.83 5.28 -14.80
C GLN A 203 13.74 4.09 -15.14
N CYS A 204 13.17 2.97 -15.58
CA CYS A 204 13.94 1.82 -16.07
C CYS A 204 14.82 2.22 -17.27
N ILE A 205 14.27 2.96 -18.24
CA ILE A 205 14.99 3.48 -19.41
C ILE A 205 16.11 4.42 -18.99
N LYS A 206 15.86 5.34 -18.07
CA LYS A 206 16.92 6.22 -17.50
C LYS A 206 18.05 5.40 -16.89
N GLY A 207 17.73 4.37 -16.11
CA GLY A 207 18.71 3.43 -15.55
C GLY A 207 19.45 2.61 -16.61
N ASN A 208 18.84 2.39 -17.78
CA ASN A 208 19.41 1.71 -18.95
C ASN A 208 20.11 2.68 -19.94
N ARG A 209 20.63 3.80 -19.44
CA ARG A 209 21.35 4.83 -20.24
C ARG A 209 20.47 5.40 -21.38
N GLY A 210 19.18 5.58 -21.15
CA GLY A 210 18.23 6.10 -22.12
C GLY A 210 17.78 5.10 -23.21
N ARG A 211 18.19 3.83 -23.12
CA ARG A 211 17.84 2.82 -24.13
C ARG A 211 16.55 2.11 -23.74
N ALA A 212 15.70 1.87 -24.73
CA ALA A 212 14.48 1.08 -24.56
C ALA A 212 14.79 -0.29 -23.92
N ILE A 213 13.81 -0.82 -23.19
CA ILE A 213 13.93 -2.10 -22.48
C ILE A 213 13.46 -3.22 -23.41
N GLN A 214 14.20 -4.31 -23.50
CA GLN A 214 13.76 -5.49 -24.24
C GLN A 214 12.55 -6.13 -23.55
N ALA A 215 11.52 -6.54 -24.31
CA ALA A 215 10.33 -7.19 -23.78
C ALA A 215 10.70 -8.44 -22.96
N GLN A 216 11.67 -9.24 -23.43
CA GLN A 216 12.21 -10.42 -22.74
C GLN A 216 12.82 -10.06 -21.38
N GLN A 217 13.40 -8.86 -21.23
CA GLN A 217 13.95 -8.38 -19.95
C GLN A 217 12.81 -8.11 -18.96
N VAL A 218 11.70 -7.49 -19.41
CA VAL A 218 10.53 -7.26 -18.55
C VAL A 218 9.91 -8.59 -18.12
N GLU A 219 9.81 -9.56 -19.05
CA GLU A 219 9.35 -10.91 -18.75
C GLU A 219 10.26 -11.64 -17.73
N ALA A 220 11.58 -11.46 -17.85
CA ALA A 220 12.54 -12.02 -16.90
C ALA A 220 12.37 -11.40 -15.49
N TRP A 221 12.17 -10.08 -15.40
CA TRP A 221 11.85 -9.43 -14.13
C TRP A 221 10.52 -9.92 -13.56
N ALA A 222 9.47 -10.04 -14.38
CA ALA A 222 8.17 -10.53 -13.96
C ALA A 222 8.26 -11.95 -13.37
N ARG A 223 8.98 -12.86 -14.03
CA ARG A 223 9.26 -14.21 -13.50
C ARG A 223 10.01 -14.15 -12.16
N LYS A 224 11.06 -13.33 -12.06
CA LYS A 224 11.83 -13.14 -10.82
C LYS A 224 10.95 -12.74 -9.64
N TYR A 225 9.99 -11.85 -9.87
CA TYR A 225 9.14 -11.28 -8.83
C TYR A 225 7.77 -11.97 -8.69
N ASN A 226 7.58 -13.08 -9.39
CA ASN A 226 6.30 -13.82 -9.43
C ASN A 226 5.11 -12.90 -9.78
N LYS A 227 5.27 -12.14 -10.87
CA LYS A 227 4.26 -11.23 -11.41
C LYS A 227 3.82 -11.67 -12.80
N ALA A 228 2.53 -11.47 -13.10
CA ALA A 228 2.02 -11.75 -14.44
C ALA A 228 2.44 -10.63 -15.41
N VAL A 229 2.71 -11.03 -16.65
CA VAL A 229 2.93 -10.15 -17.79
C VAL A 229 2.40 -10.82 -19.05
N SER A 230 1.83 -10.05 -19.95
CA SER A 230 1.45 -10.53 -21.27
C SER A 230 2.02 -9.60 -22.35
N ARG A 231 2.25 -10.14 -23.55
CA ARG A 231 2.72 -9.36 -24.69
C ARG A 231 1.75 -8.21 -25.03
N SER A 232 0.43 -8.43 -24.92
CA SER A 232 -0.58 -7.38 -25.14
C SER A 232 -0.45 -6.22 -24.15
N VAL A 233 -0.19 -6.50 -22.87
CA VAL A 233 0.05 -5.48 -21.84
C VAL A 233 1.32 -4.71 -22.13
N LEU A 234 2.41 -5.37 -22.56
CA LEU A 234 3.65 -4.68 -22.92
C LEU A 234 3.46 -3.77 -24.13
N ILE A 235 2.68 -4.20 -25.15
CA ILE A 235 2.32 -3.37 -26.32
C ILE A 235 1.47 -2.15 -25.87
N GLU A 236 0.51 -2.33 -24.96
CA GLU A 236 -0.30 -1.24 -24.43
C GLU A 236 0.58 -0.19 -23.71
N ILE A 237 1.51 -0.65 -22.85
CA ILE A 237 2.44 0.24 -22.12
C ILE A 237 3.36 0.96 -23.08
N ASP A 238 3.93 0.27 -24.07
CA ASP A 238 4.82 0.86 -25.07
C ASP A 238 4.10 1.92 -25.94
N ALA A 239 2.88 1.61 -26.38
CA ALA A 239 2.08 2.58 -27.12
C ALA A 239 1.76 3.83 -26.29
N ALA A 240 1.50 3.66 -24.98
CA ALA A 240 1.30 4.79 -24.06
C ALA A 240 2.59 5.57 -23.83
N TYR A 241 3.72 4.88 -23.69
CA TYR A 241 5.05 5.50 -23.57
C TYR A 241 5.38 6.33 -24.81
N LYS A 242 5.20 5.76 -26.01
CA LYS A 242 5.43 6.44 -27.27
C LYS A 242 4.59 7.70 -27.44
N ARG A 243 3.30 7.66 -27.03
CA ARG A 243 2.45 8.87 -27.07
C ARG A 243 2.97 10.01 -26.18
N SER A 244 3.58 9.69 -25.05
CA SER A 244 4.04 10.70 -24.08
C SER A 244 5.51 11.12 -24.26
N HIS A 245 6.36 10.29 -24.89
CA HIS A 245 7.81 10.52 -25.02
C HIS A 245 8.28 10.62 -26.47
N GLY A 246 7.44 10.31 -27.46
CA GLY A 246 7.78 10.38 -28.89
C GLY A 246 8.54 9.16 -29.45
N GLU A 247 8.97 8.24 -28.60
CA GLU A 247 9.78 7.07 -28.94
C GLU A 247 9.26 5.79 -28.28
N HIS A 248 9.68 4.64 -28.76
CA HIS A 248 9.36 3.36 -28.17
C HIS A 248 10.17 3.13 -26.88
N GLY A 249 9.47 2.71 -25.81
CA GLY A 249 10.09 2.36 -24.53
C GLY A 249 10.40 0.87 -24.39
N ILE A 250 9.72 0.03 -25.16
CA ILE A 250 9.89 -1.43 -25.16
C ILE A 250 10.22 -1.91 -26.57
N MET A 251 11.25 -2.76 -26.68
CA MET A 251 11.66 -3.43 -27.91
C MET A 251 11.19 -4.89 -27.88
N PHE A 252 10.54 -5.36 -28.97
CA PHE A 252 9.95 -6.70 -29.08
C PHE A 252 10.78 -7.64 -29.95
#